data_45efb3b184aa06da7372d9d0d77cf729
#
_entry.id   45efb3b184aa06da7372d9d0d77cf729
#
_cell.length_a   1.000
_cell.length_b   1.000
_cell.length_c   1.000
_cell.angle_alpha   90.00
_cell.angle_beta   90.00
_cell.angle_gamma   90.00
#
_symmetry.space_group_name_H-M   'P 1'
#
loop_
_entity.id
_entity.type
_entity.pdbx_description
1 polymer ?
#
loop_
_entity_poly.entity_id
_entity_poly.type
_entity_poly.pdbx_seq_one_letter_code
_entity_poly.pdbx_strand_id
1 'polypeptide(L)'
;MTPSLVERLLETLGSKGVVYCHWKSNADLKEALAKGGELDLLVERKDAQLFESAVAALGFKRVVDLLHGRFASVFHFYGLDDNTCELVHLHVYYRMTTGESLLKNYSFPLEELFLRHSRLVEGVRLPPPAAELMLFVIRAMLKHASPVEYLLLRRRNRSGYEALRAELEYLLADDAAARCAELLAEWLPAVDRNLFYTCLEAIRKDAPFARRFWLALRLRGQLEAYKRSSSASALLQLASLLLRQALWRWQGRRSKQPASGGCVIAFVGPEATGKSTLVKETAGWLGKTFDVTSAHLGKPPSTWLTFLPNMALSVARKAVPFLRPRLAESGAPGQPNRRASLLYSLRAVILAWDRRALALRLRRKAVNGRIVICDRYPSAIVGAMDSARLKTPVERGRWRGLLGYLAKGENQLYRQIPPPDAVIQLTVPVEVAVQRNQERRQKDAAAFVVHRHTAVMVPTFPTARTVELNSNQPRSQTINSARQIIWDAL
;
A
#
# COMPACT_ATOMS: atom_id res chain seq x y z
N MET A 1 23.04 -14.02 -11.92
CA MET A 1 22.00 -13.14 -11.37
C MET A 1 20.69 -13.91 -11.38
N THR A 2 19.94 -13.89 -10.31
CA THR A 2 18.57 -14.45 -10.31
C THR A 2 17.68 -13.61 -11.23
N PRO A 3 16.83 -14.24 -12.09
CA PRO A 3 15.94 -13.48 -12.94
C PRO A 3 14.99 -12.60 -12.13
N SER A 4 14.68 -11.42 -12.64
CA SER A 4 13.74 -10.49 -12.03
C SER A 4 12.34 -11.10 -11.94
N LEU A 5 11.48 -10.57 -11.09
CA LEU A 5 10.10 -11.03 -10.98
C LEU A 5 9.35 -10.92 -12.32
N VAL A 6 9.67 -9.89 -13.12
CA VAL A 6 9.06 -9.68 -14.45
C VAL A 6 9.54 -10.74 -15.43
N GLU A 7 10.82 -11.07 -15.48
CA GLU A 7 11.36 -12.13 -16.34
C GLU A 7 10.74 -13.49 -16.00
N ARG A 8 10.66 -13.83 -14.70
CA ARG A 8 9.97 -15.04 -14.22
C ARG A 8 8.49 -15.07 -14.61
N LEU A 9 7.82 -13.90 -14.57
CA LEU A 9 6.42 -13.79 -15.01
C LEU A 9 6.27 -14.11 -16.49
N LEU A 10 7.06 -13.46 -17.36
CA LEU A 10 6.98 -13.63 -18.80
C LEU A 10 7.28 -15.08 -19.23
N GLU A 11 8.28 -15.69 -18.61
CA GLU A 11 8.64 -17.09 -18.81
C GLU A 11 7.50 -18.03 -18.35
N THR A 12 6.92 -17.76 -17.16
CA THR A 12 5.81 -18.57 -16.64
C THR A 12 4.57 -18.47 -17.51
N LEU A 13 4.22 -17.28 -17.99
CA LEU A 13 3.08 -17.09 -18.89
C LEU A 13 3.30 -17.82 -20.23
N GLY A 14 4.53 -17.75 -20.78
CA GLY A 14 4.90 -18.45 -22.00
C GLY A 14 4.84 -19.97 -21.85
N SER A 15 5.45 -20.54 -20.79
CA SER A 15 5.48 -21.99 -20.54
C SER A 15 4.10 -22.59 -20.26
N LYS A 16 3.20 -21.81 -19.63
CA LYS A 16 1.80 -22.24 -19.39
C LYS A 16 0.88 -22.03 -20.59
N GLY A 17 1.36 -21.44 -21.68
CA GLY A 17 0.56 -21.18 -22.88
C GLY A 17 -0.52 -20.10 -22.69
N VAL A 18 -0.37 -19.19 -21.72
CA VAL A 18 -1.29 -18.08 -21.54
C VAL A 18 -1.21 -17.13 -22.72
N VAL A 19 -2.32 -16.82 -23.34
CA VAL A 19 -2.40 -15.86 -24.44
C VAL A 19 -2.54 -14.46 -23.88
N TYR A 20 -1.53 -13.63 -24.10
CA TYR A 20 -1.49 -12.23 -23.60
C TYR A 20 -0.68 -11.33 -24.53
N CYS A 21 -0.82 -10.02 -24.37
CA CYS A 21 0.12 -9.03 -24.91
C CYS A 21 0.22 -7.81 -24.00
N HIS A 22 1.36 -7.12 -24.03
CA HIS A 22 1.52 -5.80 -23.43
C HIS A 22 1.00 -4.77 -24.43
N TRP A 23 -0.19 -4.25 -24.19
CA TRP A 23 -1.02 -3.64 -25.22
C TRP A 23 -0.91 -2.13 -25.38
N LYS A 24 -0.17 -1.45 -24.50
CA LYS A 24 0.00 0.03 -24.54
C LYS A 24 1.27 0.47 -23.82
N SER A 25 1.74 1.68 -24.14
CA SER A 25 2.93 2.31 -23.52
C SER A 25 4.21 1.51 -23.76
N ASN A 26 4.35 0.95 -24.96
CA ASN A 26 5.49 0.10 -25.31
C ASN A 26 6.77 0.91 -25.60
N ALA A 27 6.68 2.23 -25.79
CA ALA A 27 7.86 3.09 -25.94
C ALA A 27 8.81 3.05 -24.73
N ASP A 28 8.23 2.94 -23.52
CA ASP A 28 8.98 2.92 -22.24
C ASP A 28 9.13 1.51 -21.67
N LEU A 29 8.80 0.46 -22.47
CA LEU A 29 8.75 -0.92 -21.98
C LEU A 29 10.08 -1.39 -21.39
N LYS A 30 11.23 -1.08 -22.04
CA LYS A 30 12.56 -1.45 -21.52
C LYS A 30 12.83 -0.88 -20.13
N GLU A 31 12.44 0.35 -19.91
CA GLU A 31 12.59 1.00 -18.61
C GLU A 31 11.63 0.40 -17.57
N ALA A 32 10.39 0.10 -17.96
CA ALA A 32 9.40 -0.55 -17.10
C ALA A 32 9.83 -1.96 -16.68
N LEU A 33 10.41 -2.73 -17.61
CA LEU A 33 10.98 -4.06 -17.33
C LEU A 33 12.19 -3.99 -16.38
N ALA A 34 13.07 -3.00 -16.57
CA ALA A 34 14.30 -2.86 -15.78
C ALA A 34 14.06 -2.32 -14.36
N LYS A 35 13.10 -1.41 -14.20
CA LYS A 35 12.85 -0.70 -12.93
C LYS A 35 11.65 -1.21 -12.12
N GLY A 36 10.95 -2.25 -12.59
CA GLY A 36 9.75 -2.75 -11.92
C GLY A 36 8.55 -1.81 -12.04
N GLY A 37 8.32 -1.24 -13.22
CA GLY A 37 7.22 -0.30 -13.50
C GLY A 37 5.84 -0.96 -13.60
N GLU A 38 4.88 -0.25 -14.19
CA GLU A 38 3.55 -0.75 -14.49
C GLU A 38 3.55 -1.52 -15.82
N LEU A 39 3.06 -2.76 -15.81
CA LEU A 39 2.85 -3.57 -17.00
C LEU A 39 1.36 -3.64 -17.33
N ASP A 40 0.98 -3.14 -18.51
CA ASP A 40 -0.39 -3.15 -19.01
C ASP A 40 -0.65 -4.39 -19.87
N LEU A 41 -1.16 -5.45 -19.27
CA LEU A 41 -1.37 -6.75 -19.92
C LEU A 41 -2.82 -6.91 -20.38
N LEU A 42 -3.03 -7.19 -21.66
CA LEU A 42 -4.29 -7.74 -22.16
C LEU A 42 -4.15 -9.26 -22.17
N VAL A 43 -5.08 -9.95 -21.51
CA VAL A 43 -5.08 -11.41 -21.38
C VAL A 43 -6.34 -11.98 -21.98
N GLU A 44 -6.25 -13.08 -22.71
CA GLU A 44 -7.43 -13.74 -23.28
C GLU A 44 -8.35 -14.24 -22.18
N ARG A 45 -9.65 -13.98 -22.33
CA ARG A 45 -10.64 -14.25 -21.27
C ARG A 45 -10.72 -15.71 -20.85
N LYS A 46 -10.53 -16.64 -21.79
CA LYS A 46 -10.55 -18.08 -21.48
C LYS A 46 -9.36 -18.48 -20.58
N ASP A 47 -8.24 -17.75 -20.65
CA ASP A 47 -7.04 -18.02 -19.90
C ASP A 47 -7.00 -17.28 -18.54
N ALA A 48 -8.07 -16.58 -18.15
CA ALA A 48 -8.12 -15.75 -16.95
C ALA A 48 -7.73 -16.52 -15.67
N GLN A 49 -8.29 -17.71 -15.46
CA GLN A 49 -7.98 -18.54 -14.28
C GLN A 49 -6.53 -19.05 -14.31
N LEU A 50 -6.04 -19.44 -15.48
CA LEU A 50 -4.67 -19.90 -15.67
C LEU A 50 -3.69 -18.76 -15.39
N PHE A 51 -3.98 -17.55 -15.88
CA PHE A 51 -3.21 -16.35 -15.58
C PHE A 51 -3.21 -16.03 -14.09
N GLU A 52 -4.39 -15.97 -13.45
CA GLU A 52 -4.47 -15.64 -12.03
C GLU A 52 -3.74 -16.65 -11.15
N SER A 53 -3.80 -17.94 -11.48
CA SER A 53 -3.03 -18.98 -10.78
C SER A 53 -1.52 -18.85 -11.00
N ALA A 54 -1.10 -18.49 -12.20
CA ALA A 54 0.32 -18.29 -12.53
C ALA A 54 0.91 -17.11 -11.75
N VAL A 55 0.24 -15.96 -11.74
CA VAL A 55 0.72 -14.77 -11.01
C VAL A 55 0.67 -14.98 -9.49
N ALA A 56 -0.32 -15.70 -8.97
CA ALA A 56 -0.40 -16.04 -7.56
C ALA A 56 0.77 -16.94 -7.12
N ALA A 57 1.15 -17.92 -7.94
CA ALA A 57 2.30 -18.79 -7.69
C ALA A 57 3.63 -18.03 -7.63
N LEU A 58 3.73 -16.89 -8.32
CA LEU A 58 4.89 -16.00 -8.29
C LEU A 58 4.84 -14.97 -7.15
N GLY A 59 3.87 -15.06 -6.24
CA GLY A 59 3.73 -14.16 -5.10
C GLY A 59 3.04 -12.82 -5.41
N PHE A 60 2.45 -12.67 -6.59
CA PHE A 60 1.59 -11.51 -6.86
C PHE A 60 0.30 -11.58 -6.06
N LYS A 61 -0.11 -10.45 -5.54
CA LYS A 61 -1.35 -10.29 -4.77
C LYS A 61 -2.34 -9.42 -5.54
N ARG A 62 -3.58 -9.90 -5.61
CA ARG A 62 -4.66 -9.12 -6.21
C ARG A 62 -5.01 -7.93 -5.33
N VAL A 63 -5.24 -6.79 -5.98
CA VAL A 63 -5.52 -5.52 -5.32
C VAL A 63 -6.82 -4.93 -5.86
N VAL A 64 -7.64 -4.42 -4.96
CA VAL A 64 -8.88 -3.70 -5.28
C VAL A 64 -8.63 -2.21 -5.22
N ASP A 65 -8.97 -1.48 -6.28
CA ASP A 65 -9.03 -0.03 -6.25
C ASP A 65 -10.46 0.42 -5.95
N LEU A 66 -10.69 0.92 -4.75
CA LEU A 66 -12.02 1.31 -4.28
C LEU A 66 -12.61 2.54 -4.99
N LEU A 67 -11.79 3.34 -5.67
CA LEU A 67 -12.25 4.43 -6.51
C LEU A 67 -12.63 3.91 -7.91
N HIS A 68 -11.83 3.01 -8.46
CA HIS A 68 -11.97 2.51 -9.83
C HIS A 68 -12.50 1.06 -9.88
N GLY A 69 -12.81 0.43 -8.76
CA GLY A 69 -13.13 -0.99 -8.61
C GLY A 69 -14.43 -1.50 -9.27
N ARG A 70 -15.10 -0.66 -10.05
CA ARG A 70 -16.31 -1.04 -10.80
C ARG A 70 -16.05 -1.46 -12.25
N PHE A 71 -14.78 -1.54 -12.66
CA PHE A 71 -14.45 -2.05 -13.99
C PHE A 71 -14.30 -3.57 -13.93
N ALA A 72 -15.36 -4.28 -14.25
CA ALA A 72 -15.42 -5.75 -14.16
C ALA A 72 -14.38 -6.49 -15.00
N SER A 73 -13.62 -5.80 -15.86
CA SER A 73 -12.64 -6.38 -16.79
C SER A 73 -11.21 -5.87 -16.57
N VAL A 74 -10.97 -5.09 -15.50
CA VAL A 74 -9.65 -4.49 -15.23
C VAL A 74 -9.24 -4.81 -13.82
N PHE A 75 -8.10 -5.46 -13.66
CA PHE A 75 -7.59 -5.94 -12.38
C PHE A 75 -6.17 -5.44 -12.12
N HIS A 76 -5.86 -5.29 -10.85
CA HIS A 76 -4.54 -4.88 -10.40
C HIS A 76 -3.90 -6.02 -9.61
N PHE A 77 -2.67 -6.38 -9.95
CA PHE A 77 -1.85 -7.28 -9.17
C PHE A 77 -0.53 -6.60 -8.83
N TYR A 78 -0.05 -6.84 -7.62
CA TYR A 78 1.24 -6.36 -7.19
C TYR A 78 2.09 -7.54 -6.75
N GLY A 79 3.36 -7.55 -7.12
CA GLY A 79 4.37 -8.50 -6.68
C GLY A 79 5.57 -7.75 -6.12
N LEU A 80 6.29 -8.36 -5.20
CA LEU A 80 7.55 -7.83 -4.70
C LEU A 80 8.70 -8.50 -5.45
N ASP A 81 9.52 -7.71 -6.14
CA ASP A 81 10.73 -8.23 -6.78
C ASP A 81 11.82 -8.48 -5.75
N ASP A 82 12.33 -9.72 -5.70
CA ASP A 82 13.29 -10.15 -4.67
C ASP A 82 14.65 -9.45 -4.80
N ASN A 83 15.03 -9.02 -6.02
CA ASN A 83 16.33 -8.39 -6.27
C ASN A 83 16.33 -6.92 -5.85
N THR A 84 15.28 -6.19 -6.19
CA THR A 84 15.16 -4.75 -5.96
C THR A 84 14.40 -4.41 -4.67
N CYS A 85 13.60 -5.36 -4.15
CA CYS A 85 12.62 -5.14 -3.08
C CYS A 85 11.63 -3.99 -3.38
N GLU A 86 11.35 -3.75 -4.66
CA GLU A 86 10.32 -2.81 -5.11
C GLU A 86 9.10 -3.54 -5.67
N LEU A 87 7.96 -2.84 -5.67
CA LEU A 87 6.70 -3.43 -6.13
C LEU A 87 6.57 -3.37 -7.64
N VAL A 88 6.34 -4.51 -8.27
CA VAL A 88 5.92 -4.64 -9.67
C VAL A 88 4.41 -4.56 -9.74
N HIS A 89 3.87 -3.71 -10.61
CA HIS A 89 2.44 -3.52 -10.80
C HIS A 89 1.98 -4.12 -12.13
N LEU A 90 1.06 -5.10 -12.09
CA LEU A 90 0.37 -5.60 -13.27
C LEU A 90 -1.02 -4.97 -13.34
N HIS A 91 -1.27 -4.30 -14.44
CA HIS A 91 -2.57 -3.76 -14.79
C HIS A 91 -3.19 -4.64 -15.87
N VAL A 92 -4.06 -5.56 -15.48
CA VAL A 92 -4.54 -6.66 -16.30
C VAL A 92 -5.92 -6.33 -16.86
N TYR A 93 -6.07 -6.53 -18.15
CA TYR A 93 -7.31 -6.30 -18.89
C TYR A 93 -7.78 -7.62 -19.53
N TYR A 94 -9.05 -7.95 -19.33
CA TYR A 94 -9.73 -9.03 -20.06
C TYR A 94 -10.69 -8.47 -21.12
N ARG A 95 -10.83 -7.15 -21.18
CA ARG A 95 -11.52 -6.38 -22.20
C ARG A 95 -10.78 -5.08 -22.45
N MET A 96 -10.71 -4.66 -23.68
CA MET A 96 -10.08 -3.39 -24.04
C MET A 96 -10.95 -2.21 -23.64
N THR A 97 -10.79 -1.76 -22.42
CA THR A 97 -11.51 -0.60 -21.87
C THR A 97 -10.59 0.60 -21.75
N THR A 98 -11.04 1.75 -22.24
CA THR A 98 -10.25 2.99 -22.26
C THR A 98 -11.15 4.24 -22.16
N GLY A 99 -10.55 5.42 -22.32
CA GLY A 99 -11.20 6.72 -22.21
C GLY A 99 -10.58 7.57 -21.12
N GLU A 100 -11.38 8.43 -20.50
CA GLU A 100 -10.93 9.28 -19.40
C GLU A 100 -10.42 8.43 -18.24
N SER A 101 -9.34 8.88 -17.58
CA SER A 101 -8.62 8.10 -16.57
C SER A 101 -9.50 7.56 -15.44
N LEU A 102 -10.53 8.32 -15.04
CA LEU A 102 -11.43 7.95 -13.95
C LEU A 102 -12.59 7.06 -14.36
N LEU A 103 -13.04 7.14 -15.63
CA LEU A 103 -14.26 6.47 -16.08
C LEU A 103 -14.01 5.28 -16.99
N LYS A 104 -12.98 5.34 -17.86
CA LYS A 104 -12.75 4.31 -18.90
C LYS A 104 -14.07 3.92 -19.61
N ASN A 105 -14.81 4.93 -20.12
CA ASN A 105 -16.19 4.76 -20.58
C ASN A 105 -16.32 4.08 -21.95
N TYR A 106 -15.24 3.64 -22.57
CA TYR A 106 -15.25 3.00 -23.88
C TYR A 106 -14.71 1.57 -23.79
N SER A 107 -15.34 0.65 -24.50
CA SER A 107 -14.90 -0.73 -24.66
C SER A 107 -14.86 -1.08 -26.13
N PHE A 108 -13.67 -1.40 -26.64
CA PHE A 108 -13.47 -1.70 -28.05
C PHE A 108 -13.33 -3.21 -28.25
N PRO A 109 -13.99 -3.83 -29.26
CA PRO A 109 -13.87 -5.26 -29.55
C PRO A 109 -12.59 -5.56 -30.36
N LEU A 110 -11.42 -5.17 -29.80
CA LEU A 110 -10.12 -5.29 -30.47
C LEU A 110 -9.23 -6.37 -29.84
N GLU A 111 -9.75 -7.14 -28.88
CA GLU A 111 -8.96 -8.14 -28.16
C GLU A 111 -8.34 -9.17 -29.12
N GLU A 112 -9.10 -9.63 -30.08
CA GLU A 112 -8.65 -10.63 -31.08
C GLU A 112 -7.51 -10.06 -31.93
N LEU A 113 -7.64 -8.83 -32.46
CA LEU A 113 -6.61 -8.16 -33.23
C LEU A 113 -5.28 -8.04 -32.46
N PHE A 114 -5.37 -7.69 -31.19
CA PHE A 114 -4.19 -7.48 -30.36
C PHE A 114 -3.52 -8.80 -29.92
N LEU A 115 -4.31 -9.83 -29.61
CA LEU A 115 -3.80 -11.09 -29.09
C LEU A 115 -3.30 -12.03 -30.18
N ARG A 116 -4.12 -12.27 -31.25
CA ARG A 116 -3.78 -13.23 -32.29
C ARG A 116 -2.61 -12.81 -33.17
N HIS A 117 -2.48 -11.50 -33.42
CA HIS A 117 -1.42 -10.96 -34.25
C HIS A 117 -0.25 -10.38 -33.43
N SER A 118 -0.19 -10.70 -32.14
CA SER A 118 0.91 -10.26 -31.29
C SER A 118 2.23 -10.89 -31.71
N ARG A 119 3.31 -10.09 -31.66
CA ARG A 119 4.68 -10.49 -31.98
C ARG A 119 5.54 -10.53 -30.72
N LEU A 120 6.48 -11.46 -30.67
CA LEU A 120 7.44 -11.51 -29.55
C LEU A 120 8.60 -10.55 -29.85
N VAL A 121 8.79 -9.57 -28.98
CA VAL A 121 9.87 -8.58 -29.07
C VAL A 121 10.59 -8.55 -27.72
N GLU A 122 11.87 -8.87 -27.71
CA GLU A 122 12.69 -8.88 -26.47
C GLU A 122 12.04 -9.67 -25.32
N GLY A 123 11.40 -10.80 -25.62
CA GLY A 123 10.75 -11.64 -24.61
C GLY A 123 9.33 -11.23 -24.22
N VAL A 124 8.82 -10.11 -24.72
CA VAL A 124 7.45 -9.62 -24.44
C VAL A 124 6.58 -9.71 -25.69
N ARG A 125 5.34 -10.14 -25.53
CA ARG A 125 4.36 -10.13 -26.63
C ARG A 125 3.77 -8.73 -26.79
N LEU A 126 3.98 -8.10 -27.96
CA LEU A 126 3.48 -6.78 -28.32
C LEU A 126 2.44 -6.90 -29.43
N PRO A 127 1.44 -5.99 -29.50
CA PRO A 127 0.48 -5.97 -30.59
C PRO A 127 1.12 -5.53 -31.93
N PRO A 128 0.42 -5.68 -33.06
CA PRO A 128 0.85 -5.09 -34.31
C PRO A 128 0.99 -3.55 -34.19
N PRO A 129 2.05 -2.92 -34.72
CA PRO A 129 2.28 -1.49 -34.58
C PRO A 129 1.11 -0.63 -35.07
N ALA A 130 0.50 -1.01 -36.20
CA ALA A 130 -0.67 -0.29 -36.73
C ALA A 130 -1.89 -0.38 -35.82
N ALA A 131 -2.12 -1.52 -35.17
CA ALA A 131 -3.22 -1.69 -34.19
C ALA A 131 -2.94 -0.84 -32.93
N GLU A 132 -1.70 -0.84 -32.46
CA GLU A 132 -1.30 -0.02 -31.30
C GLU A 132 -1.43 1.47 -31.62
N LEU A 133 -0.94 1.93 -32.78
CA LEU A 133 -1.09 3.31 -33.23
C LEU A 133 -2.55 3.73 -33.37
N MET A 134 -3.38 2.88 -34.02
CA MET A 134 -4.81 3.13 -34.14
C MET A 134 -5.47 3.38 -32.79
N LEU A 135 -5.25 2.49 -31.85
CA LEU A 135 -5.82 2.62 -30.51
C LEU A 135 -5.18 3.75 -29.71
N PHE A 136 -3.89 4.01 -29.89
CA PHE A 136 -3.19 5.13 -29.25
C PHE A 136 -3.83 6.47 -29.62
N VAL A 137 -4.07 6.74 -30.92
CA VAL A 137 -4.69 8.00 -31.38
C VAL A 137 -6.08 8.17 -30.75
N ILE A 138 -6.90 7.13 -30.78
CA ILE A 138 -8.24 7.15 -30.17
C ILE A 138 -8.13 7.44 -28.67
N ARG A 139 -7.27 6.72 -27.94
CA ARG A 139 -7.04 6.92 -26.49
C ARG A 139 -6.56 8.33 -26.19
N ALA A 140 -5.60 8.84 -26.96
CA ALA A 140 -5.03 10.17 -26.75
C ALA A 140 -6.13 11.24 -26.88
N MET A 141 -6.98 11.14 -27.91
CA MET A 141 -8.10 12.08 -28.11
C MET A 141 -9.17 11.96 -27.03
N LEU A 142 -9.53 10.75 -26.61
CA LEU A 142 -10.52 10.54 -25.57
C LEU A 142 -10.03 11.03 -24.19
N LYS A 143 -8.76 10.84 -23.88
CA LYS A 143 -8.18 11.18 -22.60
C LYS A 143 -7.71 12.64 -22.53
N HIS A 144 -6.80 13.04 -23.41
CA HIS A 144 -6.09 14.31 -23.29
C HIS A 144 -6.81 15.52 -23.89
N ALA A 145 -7.90 15.30 -24.65
CA ALA A 145 -8.78 16.36 -25.12
C ALA A 145 -10.06 16.52 -24.24
N SER A 146 -10.12 15.91 -23.07
CA SER A 146 -11.16 16.15 -22.06
C SER A 146 -10.85 17.43 -21.26
N PRO A 147 -11.83 18.32 -20.99
CA PRO A 147 -11.61 19.50 -20.15
C PRO A 147 -11.10 19.18 -18.75
N VAL A 148 -11.59 18.08 -18.16
CA VAL A 148 -11.16 17.63 -16.82
C VAL A 148 -9.69 17.22 -16.81
N GLU A 149 -9.29 16.39 -17.77
CA GLU A 149 -7.89 15.96 -17.90
C GLU A 149 -6.98 17.16 -18.25
N TYR A 150 -7.43 18.07 -19.12
CA TYR A 150 -6.69 19.27 -19.43
C TYR A 150 -6.42 20.15 -18.21
N LEU A 151 -7.41 20.37 -17.34
CA LEU A 151 -7.26 21.12 -16.10
C LEU A 151 -6.34 20.40 -15.10
N LEU A 152 -6.44 19.08 -15.03
CA LEU A 152 -5.58 18.25 -14.15
C LEU A 152 -4.13 18.22 -14.68
N LEU A 153 -3.93 18.11 -16.00
CA LEU A 153 -2.62 18.07 -16.63
C LEU A 153 -1.93 19.44 -16.61
N ARG A 154 -2.67 20.54 -16.78
CA ARG A 154 -2.12 21.90 -16.70
C ARG A 154 -1.44 22.19 -15.36
N ARG A 155 -1.95 21.53 -14.26
CA ARG A 155 -1.31 21.59 -12.93
C ARG A 155 -0.10 20.66 -12.79
N ARG A 156 0.05 19.67 -13.66
CA ARG A 156 0.99 18.54 -13.46
C ARG A 156 2.22 18.56 -14.39
N ASN A 157 2.32 19.42 -15.39
CA ASN A 157 3.48 19.64 -16.25
C ASN A 157 3.30 19.41 -17.76
N ARG A 158 4.10 20.17 -18.51
CA ARG A 158 4.46 19.97 -19.92
C ARG A 158 4.93 18.53 -20.24
N SER A 159 5.52 17.81 -19.28
CA SER A 159 6.01 16.43 -19.42
C SER A 159 4.97 15.40 -19.90
N GLY A 160 3.69 15.62 -19.63
CA GLY A 160 2.64 14.69 -20.11
C GLY A 160 2.41 14.74 -21.61
N TYR A 161 2.62 15.89 -22.25
CA TYR A 161 2.54 16.02 -23.71
C TYR A 161 3.81 15.58 -24.42
N GLU A 162 4.96 15.77 -23.80
CA GLU A 162 6.25 15.28 -24.30
C GLU A 162 6.26 13.75 -24.36
N ALA A 163 5.80 13.08 -23.30
CA ALA A 163 5.65 11.62 -23.28
C ALA A 163 4.65 11.12 -24.35
N LEU A 164 3.51 11.82 -24.52
CA LEU A 164 2.53 11.48 -25.56
C LEU A 164 3.14 11.57 -26.99
N ARG A 165 3.96 12.58 -27.24
CA ARG A 165 4.63 12.75 -28.53
C ARG A 165 5.74 11.71 -28.74
N ALA A 166 6.52 11.41 -27.72
CA ALA A 166 7.53 10.36 -27.77
C ALA A 166 6.90 8.98 -28.06
N GLU A 167 5.77 8.65 -27.42
CA GLU A 167 4.99 7.43 -27.71
C GLU A 167 4.49 7.44 -29.16
N LEU A 168 3.98 8.59 -29.66
CA LEU A 168 3.53 8.70 -31.05
C LEU A 168 4.68 8.52 -32.05
N GLU A 169 5.84 9.13 -31.82
CA GLU A 169 7.01 9.00 -32.69
C GLU A 169 7.51 7.53 -32.74
N TYR A 170 7.53 6.86 -31.61
CA TYR A 170 7.83 5.44 -31.52
C TYR A 170 6.87 4.60 -32.41
N LEU A 171 5.55 4.89 -32.34
CA LEU A 171 4.52 4.14 -33.05
C LEU A 171 4.47 4.44 -34.55
N LEU A 172 5.02 5.58 -35.00
CA LEU A 172 5.07 5.96 -36.42
C LEU A 172 6.26 5.33 -37.19
N ALA A 173 7.18 4.63 -36.49
CA ALA A 173 8.44 4.19 -37.07
C ALA A 173 8.30 3.15 -38.22
N ASP A 174 7.25 2.33 -38.26
CA ASP A 174 7.17 1.15 -39.14
C ASP A 174 6.04 1.22 -40.19
N ASP A 175 5.83 2.32 -40.88
CA ASP A 175 4.71 2.50 -41.84
C ASP A 175 3.31 2.17 -41.25
N ALA A 176 3.24 2.16 -39.93
CA ALA A 176 2.04 1.77 -39.17
C ALA A 176 0.83 2.65 -39.57
N ALA A 177 1.07 3.93 -39.87
CA ALA A 177 0.02 4.87 -40.25
C ALA A 177 -0.74 4.45 -41.52
N ALA A 178 -0.05 3.93 -42.54
CA ALA A 178 -0.67 3.52 -43.79
C ALA A 178 -1.68 2.36 -43.58
N ARG A 179 -1.36 1.41 -42.70
CA ARG A 179 -2.20 0.25 -42.38
C ARG A 179 -3.38 0.56 -41.45
N CYS A 180 -3.35 1.70 -40.75
CA CYS A 180 -4.47 2.10 -39.86
C CYS A 180 -5.80 2.23 -40.61
N ALA A 181 -5.78 2.61 -41.90
CA ALA A 181 -7.01 2.77 -42.68
C ALA A 181 -7.77 1.44 -42.90
N GLU A 182 -7.03 0.38 -43.16
CA GLU A 182 -7.60 -0.96 -43.35
C GLU A 182 -8.14 -1.49 -42.00
N LEU A 183 -7.35 -1.37 -40.93
CA LEU A 183 -7.77 -1.77 -39.59
C LEU A 183 -8.98 -1.00 -39.08
N LEU A 184 -9.09 0.30 -39.37
CA LEU A 184 -10.28 1.09 -39.01
C LEU A 184 -11.52 0.58 -39.75
N ALA A 185 -11.43 0.32 -41.07
CA ALA A 185 -12.54 -0.18 -41.86
C ALA A 185 -13.03 -1.56 -41.39
N GLU A 186 -12.12 -2.42 -41.00
CA GLU A 186 -12.42 -3.77 -40.53
C GLU A 186 -12.95 -3.81 -39.09
N TRP A 187 -12.26 -3.13 -38.17
CA TRP A 187 -12.49 -3.30 -36.72
C TRP A 187 -13.29 -2.17 -36.07
N LEU A 188 -13.24 -0.98 -36.61
CA LEU A 188 -13.94 0.22 -36.11
C LEU A 188 -14.62 1.00 -37.25
N PRO A 189 -15.52 0.38 -38.00
CA PRO A 189 -16.11 0.96 -39.22
C PRO A 189 -16.90 2.26 -38.96
N ALA A 190 -17.31 2.52 -37.74
CA ALA A 190 -17.98 3.76 -37.36
C ALA A 190 -17.02 4.98 -37.33
N VAL A 191 -15.69 4.76 -37.34
CA VAL A 191 -14.69 5.83 -37.28
C VAL A 191 -14.29 6.27 -38.70
N ASP A 192 -14.61 7.51 -39.03
CA ASP A 192 -14.24 8.10 -40.33
C ASP A 192 -12.72 8.23 -40.45
N ARG A 193 -12.20 7.72 -41.58
CA ARG A 193 -10.77 7.71 -41.88
C ARG A 193 -10.14 9.12 -41.85
N ASN A 194 -10.82 10.10 -42.45
CA ASN A 194 -10.29 11.46 -42.55
C ASN A 194 -10.26 12.12 -41.16
N LEU A 195 -11.27 11.88 -40.35
CA LEU A 195 -11.31 12.34 -38.97
C LEU A 195 -10.15 11.71 -38.15
N PHE A 196 -9.90 10.42 -38.30
CA PHE A 196 -8.82 9.73 -37.64
C PHE A 196 -7.45 10.35 -37.97
N TYR A 197 -7.12 10.53 -39.23
CA TYR A 197 -5.84 11.15 -39.63
C TYR A 197 -5.76 12.62 -39.24
N THR A 198 -6.87 13.35 -39.21
CA THR A 198 -6.90 14.73 -38.68
C THR A 198 -6.59 14.73 -37.16
N CYS A 199 -7.08 13.74 -36.41
CA CYS A 199 -6.76 13.56 -34.99
C CYS A 199 -5.26 13.23 -34.79
N LEU A 200 -4.72 12.30 -35.60
CA LEU A 200 -3.31 11.93 -35.57
C LEU A 200 -2.40 13.15 -35.80
N GLU A 201 -2.68 13.93 -36.86
CA GLU A 201 -1.96 15.15 -37.16
C GLU A 201 -2.12 16.23 -36.07
N ALA A 202 -3.28 16.31 -35.44
CA ALA A 202 -3.49 17.24 -34.34
C ALA A 202 -2.66 16.90 -33.09
N ILE A 203 -2.41 15.62 -32.83
CA ILE A 203 -1.50 15.15 -31.76
C ILE A 203 -0.05 15.43 -32.17
N ARG A 204 0.33 15.06 -33.41
CA ARG A 204 1.69 15.20 -33.94
C ARG A 204 2.18 16.65 -33.92
N LYS A 205 1.33 17.58 -34.39
CA LYS A 205 1.63 19.02 -34.50
C LYS A 205 1.34 19.82 -33.24
N ASP A 206 1.01 19.17 -32.13
CA ASP A 206 0.58 19.80 -30.87
C ASP A 206 -0.48 20.90 -31.07
N ALA A 207 -1.52 20.56 -31.82
CA ALA A 207 -2.58 21.51 -32.13
C ALA A 207 -3.18 22.11 -30.84
N PRO A 208 -3.66 23.38 -30.88
CA PRO A 208 -4.26 24.03 -29.73
C PRO A 208 -5.37 23.20 -29.12
N PHE A 209 -5.53 23.28 -27.78
CA PHE A 209 -6.52 22.49 -27.03
C PHE A 209 -7.94 22.59 -27.63
N ALA A 210 -8.37 23.79 -28.02
CA ALA A 210 -9.69 23.99 -28.60
C ALA A 210 -9.90 23.13 -29.87
N ARG A 211 -8.92 23.03 -30.75
CA ARG A 211 -8.97 22.21 -31.97
C ARG A 211 -9.03 20.72 -31.58
N ARG A 212 -8.19 20.26 -30.67
CA ARG A 212 -8.19 18.88 -30.18
C ARG A 212 -9.52 18.53 -29.51
N PHE A 213 -10.07 19.44 -28.73
CA PHE A 213 -11.37 19.26 -28.07
C PHE A 213 -12.51 19.06 -29.09
N TRP A 214 -12.60 19.91 -30.13
CA TRP A 214 -13.61 19.75 -31.17
C TRP A 214 -13.45 18.47 -31.99
N LEU A 215 -12.23 18.07 -32.32
CA LEU A 215 -11.96 16.79 -32.96
C LEU A 215 -12.36 15.61 -32.05
N ALA A 216 -12.05 15.69 -30.78
CA ALA A 216 -12.45 14.67 -29.80
C ALA A 216 -13.98 14.58 -29.64
N LEU A 217 -14.70 15.70 -29.69
CA LEU A 217 -16.19 15.67 -29.67
C LEU A 217 -16.76 14.95 -30.89
N ARG A 218 -16.22 15.25 -32.09
CA ARG A 218 -16.63 14.54 -33.32
C ARG A 218 -16.32 13.05 -33.24
N LEU A 219 -15.11 12.70 -32.78
CA LEU A 219 -14.70 11.30 -32.59
C LEU A 219 -15.58 10.59 -31.57
N ARG A 220 -15.93 11.23 -30.45
CA ARG A 220 -16.86 10.68 -29.44
C ARG A 220 -18.26 10.42 -30.02
N GLY A 221 -18.72 11.23 -30.95
CA GLY A 221 -19.99 11.00 -31.66
C GLY A 221 -19.95 9.72 -32.51
N GLN A 222 -18.84 9.48 -33.20
CA GLN A 222 -18.66 8.24 -33.98
C GLN A 222 -18.43 7.00 -33.12
N LEU A 223 -17.94 7.17 -31.91
CA LEU A 223 -17.68 6.09 -30.95
C LEU A 223 -18.86 5.78 -30.03
N GLU A 224 -20.06 6.29 -30.31
CA GLU A 224 -21.24 6.11 -29.44
C GLU A 224 -21.55 4.64 -29.18
N ALA A 225 -21.45 3.78 -30.19
CA ALA A 225 -21.71 2.33 -30.10
C ALA A 225 -20.74 1.59 -29.16
N TYR A 226 -19.56 2.17 -28.87
CA TYR A 226 -18.56 1.57 -28.00
C TYR A 226 -18.60 2.10 -26.56
N LYS A 227 -19.55 2.99 -26.24
CA LYS A 227 -19.72 3.50 -24.87
C LYS A 227 -20.32 2.44 -23.96
N ARG A 228 -19.79 2.39 -22.73
CA ARG A 228 -20.27 1.50 -21.67
C ARG A 228 -21.47 2.10 -20.91
N SER A 229 -21.56 3.42 -20.84
CA SER A 229 -22.67 4.14 -20.22
C SER A 229 -22.97 5.42 -21.01
N SER A 230 -24.24 5.88 -20.93
CA SER A 230 -24.65 7.13 -21.57
C SER A 230 -23.84 8.32 -21.07
N SER A 231 -23.73 9.36 -21.89
CA SER A 231 -22.96 10.57 -21.57
C SER A 231 -23.44 11.24 -20.28
N ALA A 232 -24.74 11.27 -20.02
CA ALA A 232 -25.30 11.83 -18.78
C ALA A 232 -24.91 11.01 -17.55
N SER A 233 -25.04 9.68 -17.62
CA SER A 233 -24.61 8.77 -16.55
C SER A 233 -23.10 8.87 -16.30
N ALA A 234 -22.30 8.96 -17.35
CA ALA A 234 -20.86 9.12 -17.27
C ALA A 234 -20.46 10.43 -16.54
N LEU A 235 -21.12 11.54 -16.82
CA LEU A 235 -20.87 12.81 -16.14
C LEU A 235 -21.20 12.74 -14.64
N LEU A 236 -22.33 12.15 -14.27
CA LEU A 236 -22.71 11.96 -12.87
C LEU A 236 -21.71 11.05 -12.13
N GLN A 237 -21.27 9.97 -12.76
CA GLN A 237 -20.25 9.09 -12.22
C GLN A 237 -18.92 9.82 -12.04
N LEU A 238 -18.49 10.61 -13.04
CA LEU A 238 -17.26 11.41 -12.96
C LEU A 238 -17.30 12.40 -11.79
N ALA A 239 -18.42 13.14 -11.65
CA ALA A 239 -18.59 14.10 -10.55
C ALA A 239 -18.51 13.39 -9.19
N SER A 240 -19.18 12.24 -9.04
CA SER A 240 -19.15 11.45 -7.81
C SER A 240 -17.75 10.91 -7.48
N LEU A 241 -16.99 10.47 -8.49
CA LEU A 241 -15.62 9.98 -8.34
C LEU A 241 -14.65 11.11 -7.96
N LEU A 242 -14.77 12.27 -8.58
CA LEU A 242 -13.98 13.45 -8.25
C LEU A 242 -14.20 13.90 -6.82
N LEU A 243 -15.47 13.95 -6.37
CA LEU A 243 -15.82 14.29 -5.00
C LEU A 243 -15.23 13.26 -4.00
N ARG A 244 -15.41 11.97 -4.28
CA ARG A 244 -14.85 10.90 -3.44
C ARG A 244 -13.32 10.97 -3.40
N GLN A 245 -12.67 11.20 -4.54
CA GLN A 245 -11.21 11.34 -4.61
C GLN A 245 -10.72 12.55 -3.79
N ALA A 246 -11.42 13.69 -3.84
CA ALA A 246 -11.11 14.88 -3.05
C ALA A 246 -11.23 14.59 -1.54
N LEU A 247 -12.33 13.97 -1.12
CA LEU A 247 -12.57 13.58 0.27
C LEU A 247 -11.50 12.60 0.79
N TRP A 248 -11.13 11.60 0.00
CA TRP A 248 -10.11 10.63 0.38
C TRP A 248 -8.72 11.24 0.47
N ARG A 249 -8.37 12.14 -0.47
CA ARG A 249 -7.11 12.90 -0.39
C ARG A 249 -7.06 13.78 0.87
N TRP A 250 -8.15 14.44 1.19
CA TRP A 250 -8.25 15.24 2.41
C TRP A 250 -8.06 14.38 3.67
N GLN A 251 -8.60 13.15 3.68
CA GLN A 251 -8.41 12.18 4.76
C GLN A 251 -7.04 11.49 4.74
N GLY A 252 -6.15 11.79 3.80
CA GLY A 252 -4.86 11.11 3.62
C GLY A 252 -4.98 9.63 3.25
N ARG A 253 -6.11 9.22 2.66
CA ARG A 253 -6.37 7.83 2.28
C ARG A 253 -5.90 7.52 0.86
N ARG A 254 -5.53 6.24 0.64
CA ARG A 254 -5.32 5.67 -0.69
C ARG A 254 -6.50 4.80 -1.08
N SER A 255 -6.67 4.59 -2.40
CA SER A 255 -7.79 3.80 -2.92
C SER A 255 -7.48 2.30 -3.02
N LYS A 256 -6.21 1.94 -3.07
CA LYS A 256 -5.78 0.56 -3.28
C LYS A 256 -5.66 -0.21 -1.98
N GLN A 257 -6.25 -1.39 -1.95
CA GLN A 257 -6.26 -2.30 -0.81
C GLN A 257 -6.04 -3.75 -1.30
N PRO A 258 -5.36 -4.62 -0.52
CA PRO A 258 -5.28 -6.04 -0.84
C PRO A 258 -6.68 -6.65 -0.95
N ALA A 259 -6.91 -7.49 -1.96
CA ALA A 259 -8.21 -8.16 -2.14
C ALA A 259 -8.49 -9.20 -1.03
N SER A 260 -7.44 -9.72 -0.38
CA SER A 260 -7.51 -10.57 0.81
C SER A 260 -8.00 -9.85 2.06
N GLY A 261 -8.11 -8.52 2.02
CA GLY A 261 -8.34 -7.65 3.18
C GLY A 261 -7.04 -7.05 3.73
N GLY A 262 -7.18 -6.20 4.73
CA GLY A 262 -6.01 -5.62 5.42
C GLY A 262 -5.55 -6.51 6.57
N CYS A 263 -4.40 -6.18 7.14
CA CYS A 263 -3.80 -6.90 8.25
C CYS A 263 -3.16 -5.95 9.28
N VAL A 264 -2.91 -6.47 10.47
CA VAL A 264 -2.16 -5.79 11.55
C VAL A 264 -0.80 -6.45 11.69
N ILE A 265 0.25 -5.71 11.37
CA ILE A 265 1.65 -6.15 11.49
C ILE A 265 2.30 -5.39 12.64
N ALA A 266 2.91 -6.11 13.57
CA ALA A 266 3.53 -5.52 14.75
C ALA A 266 5.04 -5.69 14.75
N PHE A 267 5.79 -4.60 14.96
CA PHE A 267 7.21 -4.65 15.25
C PHE A 267 7.43 -4.69 16.77
N VAL A 268 8.01 -5.77 17.24
CA VAL A 268 8.33 -5.97 18.67
C VAL A 268 9.83 -6.16 18.88
N GLY A 269 10.28 -6.04 20.12
CA GLY A 269 11.68 -6.21 20.49
C GLY A 269 12.14 -5.17 21.51
N PRO A 270 13.35 -5.33 22.09
CA PRO A 270 13.88 -4.42 23.10
C PRO A 270 14.23 -3.03 22.55
N GLU A 271 14.66 -2.15 23.41
CA GLU A 271 15.09 -0.79 23.08
C GLU A 271 16.30 -0.80 22.13
N ALA A 272 16.40 0.24 21.29
CA ALA A 272 17.46 0.45 20.32
C ALA A 272 17.62 -0.59 19.20
N THR A 273 16.63 -1.48 18.99
CA THR A 273 16.61 -2.45 17.87
C THR A 273 16.17 -1.86 16.52
N GLY A 274 15.78 -0.58 16.44
CA GLY A 274 15.42 0.06 15.16
C GLY A 274 13.92 0.01 14.78
N LYS A 275 13.02 -0.45 15.67
CA LYS A 275 11.57 -0.58 15.41
C LYS A 275 10.94 0.63 14.74
N SER A 276 11.05 1.81 15.37
CA SER A 276 10.38 3.03 14.88
C SER A 276 10.91 3.48 13.52
N THR A 277 12.18 3.21 13.22
CA THR A 277 12.77 3.46 11.91
C THR A 277 12.16 2.54 10.87
N LEU A 278 12.09 1.22 11.13
CA LEU A 278 11.50 0.25 10.20
C LEU A 278 10.01 0.50 9.98
N VAL A 279 9.26 0.82 11.04
CA VAL A 279 7.84 1.21 10.93
C VAL A 279 7.67 2.40 9.99
N LYS A 280 8.50 3.45 10.14
CA LYS A 280 8.45 4.63 9.28
C LYS A 280 8.79 4.31 7.82
N GLU A 281 9.87 3.57 7.59
CA GLU A 281 10.34 3.19 6.26
C GLU A 281 9.33 2.27 5.54
N THR A 282 8.86 1.24 6.21
CA THR A 282 7.91 0.28 5.63
C THR A 282 6.52 0.88 5.42
N ALA A 283 6.03 1.70 6.36
CA ALA A 283 4.78 2.43 6.19
C ALA A 283 4.88 3.47 5.05
N GLY A 284 6.02 4.16 4.92
CA GLY A 284 6.28 5.08 3.82
C GLY A 284 6.34 4.39 2.46
N TRP A 285 7.00 3.23 2.39
CA TRP A 285 7.10 2.42 1.18
C TRP A 285 5.72 1.91 0.72
N LEU A 286 4.99 1.20 1.58
CA LEU A 286 3.64 0.70 1.25
C LEU A 286 2.63 1.84 1.01
N GLY A 287 2.75 2.93 1.76
CA GLY A 287 1.85 4.09 1.66
C GLY A 287 1.95 4.86 0.34
N LYS A 288 2.96 4.59 -0.51
CA LYS A 288 2.99 5.09 -1.89
C LYS A 288 1.84 4.50 -2.71
N THR A 289 1.46 3.25 -2.44
CA THR A 289 0.50 2.46 -3.21
C THR A 289 -0.79 2.17 -2.43
N PHE A 290 -0.68 1.69 -1.20
CA PHE A 290 -1.78 1.16 -0.40
C PHE A 290 -2.29 2.14 0.66
N ASP A 291 -3.51 1.87 1.16
CA ASP A 291 -4.07 2.58 2.32
C ASP A 291 -3.43 2.02 3.61
N VAL A 292 -2.40 2.70 4.12
CA VAL A 292 -1.61 2.30 5.27
C VAL A 292 -1.89 3.19 6.47
N THR A 293 -1.89 2.60 7.66
CA THR A 293 -1.94 3.33 8.94
C THR A 293 -0.81 2.84 9.83
N SER A 294 0.03 3.73 10.32
CA SER A 294 0.99 3.42 11.38
C SER A 294 0.48 3.86 12.74
N ALA A 295 0.83 3.12 13.80
CA ALA A 295 0.46 3.47 15.17
C ALA A 295 1.52 3.01 16.17
N HIS A 296 1.68 3.75 17.27
CA HIS A 296 2.57 3.42 18.38
C HIS A 296 1.74 2.97 19.60
N LEU A 297 1.67 1.66 19.86
CA LEU A 297 0.89 1.12 20.98
C LEU A 297 1.61 1.20 22.34
N GLY A 298 2.90 1.49 22.35
CA GLY A 298 3.63 1.76 23.59
C GLY A 298 3.17 3.03 24.31
N LYS A 299 2.80 4.06 23.53
CA LYS A 299 2.30 5.36 24.01
C LYS A 299 1.02 5.72 23.24
N PRO A 300 -0.12 5.09 23.53
CA PRO A 300 -1.37 5.37 22.85
C PRO A 300 -1.85 6.80 23.15
N PRO A 301 -2.57 7.45 22.22
CA PRO A 301 -3.27 8.68 22.51
C PRO A 301 -4.39 8.42 23.52
N SER A 302 -4.65 9.40 24.39
CA SER A 302 -5.80 9.34 25.31
C SER A 302 -7.11 9.24 24.55
N THR A 303 -8.02 8.41 25.05
CA THR A 303 -9.41 8.41 24.58
C THR A 303 -10.15 9.61 25.18
N TRP A 304 -11.34 9.93 24.68
CA TRP A 304 -12.17 11.00 25.27
C TRP A 304 -12.51 10.73 26.74
N LEU A 305 -12.67 9.48 27.15
CA LEU A 305 -12.90 9.07 28.54
C LEU A 305 -11.67 9.22 29.41
N THR A 306 -10.48 9.02 28.88
CA THR A 306 -9.22 9.04 29.61
C THR A 306 -8.50 10.37 29.51
N PHE A 307 -8.99 11.30 28.69
CA PHE A 307 -8.36 12.61 28.47
C PHE A 307 -8.26 13.40 29.78
N LEU A 308 -9.38 13.59 30.48
CA LEU A 308 -9.42 14.30 31.77
C LEU A 308 -8.62 13.58 32.87
N PRO A 309 -8.79 12.26 33.10
CA PRO A 309 -7.93 11.52 34.00
C PRO A 309 -6.43 11.64 33.71
N ASN A 310 -6.03 11.53 32.44
CA ASN A 310 -4.61 11.66 32.05
C ASN A 310 -4.08 13.08 32.30
N MET A 311 -4.90 14.11 32.05
CA MET A 311 -4.55 15.50 32.33
C MET A 311 -4.41 15.72 33.86
N ALA A 312 -5.39 15.27 34.66
CA ALA A 312 -5.35 15.38 36.11
C ALA A 312 -4.13 14.65 36.71
N LEU A 313 -3.83 13.43 36.27
CA LEU A 313 -2.63 12.69 36.68
C LEU A 313 -1.35 13.39 36.28
N SER A 314 -1.31 14.06 35.12
CA SER A 314 -0.16 14.85 34.67
C SER A 314 0.07 16.07 35.56
N VAL A 315 -1.00 16.78 35.91
CA VAL A 315 -0.95 17.95 36.82
C VAL A 315 -0.55 17.51 38.22
N ALA A 316 -1.18 16.49 38.77
CA ALA A 316 -0.85 15.95 40.10
C ALA A 316 0.64 15.55 40.23
N ARG A 317 1.23 14.98 39.19
CA ARG A 317 2.66 14.62 39.14
C ARG A 317 3.59 15.85 39.08
N LYS A 318 3.14 16.96 38.50
CA LYS A 318 3.89 18.21 38.48
C LYS A 318 3.79 18.96 39.81
N ALA A 319 2.57 18.99 40.38
CA ALA A 319 2.26 19.74 41.61
C ALA A 319 2.83 19.07 42.89
N VAL A 320 2.92 17.74 42.88
CA VAL A 320 3.38 16.98 44.09
C VAL A 320 4.62 16.16 43.72
N PRO A 321 5.83 16.68 43.97
CA PRO A 321 7.07 16.00 43.64
C PRO A 321 7.22 14.60 44.30
N PHE A 322 6.59 14.41 45.47
CA PHE A 322 6.56 13.12 46.18
C PHE A 322 5.81 12.02 45.40
N LEU A 323 4.90 12.38 44.48
CA LEU A 323 4.18 11.45 43.62
C LEU A 323 4.99 11.03 42.37
N ARG A 324 6.13 11.67 42.12
CA ARG A 324 7.05 11.21 41.07
C ARG A 324 7.61 9.87 41.53
N PRO A 325 7.50 8.78 40.71
CA PRO A 325 8.24 7.58 40.99
C PRO A 325 9.74 7.98 40.99
N ARG A 326 10.37 7.99 42.16
CA ARG A 326 11.84 8.06 42.21
C ARG A 326 12.34 6.86 41.40
N LEU A 327 12.98 7.12 40.28
CA LEU A 327 13.87 6.16 39.68
C LEU A 327 14.87 5.86 40.80
N ALA A 328 14.79 4.66 41.40
CA ALA A 328 15.77 4.22 42.34
C ALA A 328 17.09 4.19 41.57
N GLU A 329 17.91 5.20 41.80
CA GLU A 329 19.33 5.05 41.67
C GLU A 329 19.72 3.92 42.62
N SER A 330 20.45 2.94 42.09
CA SER A 330 21.02 1.81 42.79
C SER A 330 20.05 0.91 43.58
N GLY A 331 19.51 -0.05 42.89
CA GLY A 331 18.90 -1.24 43.51
C GLY A 331 19.23 -2.43 42.65
N ALA A 332 19.92 -3.41 43.25
CA ALA A 332 20.30 -4.66 42.63
C ALA A 332 19.14 -5.31 41.83
N PRO A 333 19.41 -6.02 40.73
CA PRO A 333 18.40 -6.70 39.95
C PRO A 333 17.79 -7.81 40.83
N GLY A 334 16.56 -7.60 41.28
CA GLY A 334 15.85 -8.62 42.01
C GLY A 334 14.82 -8.18 43.07
N GLN A 335 14.71 -6.91 43.41
CA GLN A 335 13.70 -6.47 44.38
C GLN A 335 12.52 -5.77 43.75
N PRO A 336 11.33 -6.42 43.71
CA PRO A 336 10.07 -5.78 43.36
C PRO A 336 9.49 -5.07 44.61
N ASN A 337 10.24 -4.18 45.22
CA ASN A 337 9.73 -3.42 46.35
C ASN A 337 9.28 -2.03 45.94
N ARG A 338 8.22 -1.94 45.13
CA ARG A 338 7.41 -0.72 45.04
C ARG A 338 6.01 -1.03 45.51
N ARG A 339 5.67 -0.54 46.70
CA ARG A 339 4.29 -0.35 47.10
C ARG A 339 3.59 0.32 45.94
N ALA A 340 2.72 -0.41 45.22
CA ALA A 340 1.97 0.15 44.10
C ALA A 340 1.14 1.29 44.66
N SER A 341 1.57 2.53 44.44
CA SER A 341 0.78 3.68 44.78
C SER A 341 -0.55 3.55 44.02
N LEU A 342 -1.65 3.88 44.67
CA LEU A 342 -2.99 3.89 44.05
C LEU A 342 -2.97 4.63 42.71
N LEU A 343 -2.27 5.77 42.66
CA LEU A 343 -2.11 6.58 41.45
C LEU A 343 -1.36 5.83 40.33
N TYR A 344 -0.35 5.05 40.69
CA TYR A 344 0.35 4.21 39.72
C TYR A 344 -0.57 3.13 39.14
N SER A 345 -1.36 2.48 39.99
CA SER A 345 -2.30 1.44 39.59
C SER A 345 -3.44 1.99 38.72
N LEU A 346 -4.00 3.15 39.07
CA LEU A 346 -5.00 3.84 38.25
C LEU A 346 -4.43 4.20 36.87
N ARG A 347 -3.20 4.73 36.82
CA ARG A 347 -2.54 5.04 35.56
C ARG A 347 -2.31 3.79 34.71
N ALA A 348 -1.95 2.64 35.32
CA ALA A 348 -1.75 1.40 34.59
C ALA A 348 -3.06 0.92 33.94
N VAL A 349 -4.18 1.00 34.65
CA VAL A 349 -5.52 0.65 34.12
C VAL A 349 -5.93 1.63 33.00
N ILE A 350 -5.73 2.93 33.17
CA ILE A 350 -6.01 3.95 32.14
C ILE A 350 -5.19 3.66 30.88
N LEU A 351 -3.91 3.36 31.03
CA LEU A 351 -3.04 3.00 29.90
C LEU A 351 -3.50 1.73 29.19
N ALA A 352 -3.92 0.71 29.95
CA ALA A 352 -4.47 -0.53 29.41
C ALA A 352 -5.74 -0.27 28.60
N TRP A 353 -6.62 0.61 29.10
CA TRP A 353 -7.81 1.03 28.39
C TRP A 353 -7.49 1.73 27.07
N ASP A 354 -6.59 2.71 27.08
CA ASP A 354 -6.19 3.43 25.90
C ASP A 354 -5.52 2.51 24.86
N ARG A 355 -4.67 1.55 25.29
CA ARG A 355 -4.06 0.52 24.43
C ARG A 355 -5.12 -0.36 23.78
N ARG A 356 -6.06 -0.87 24.58
CA ARG A 356 -7.18 -1.66 24.08
C ARG A 356 -8.03 -0.89 23.08
N ALA A 357 -8.42 0.33 23.41
CA ALA A 357 -9.24 1.16 22.54
C ALA A 357 -8.53 1.45 21.20
N LEU A 358 -7.22 1.71 21.24
CA LEU A 358 -6.42 1.91 20.02
C LEU A 358 -6.33 0.59 19.22
N ALA A 359 -6.00 -0.54 19.85
CA ALA A 359 -5.87 -1.83 19.17
C ALA A 359 -7.18 -2.23 18.47
N LEU A 360 -8.33 -2.08 19.14
CA LEU A 360 -9.64 -2.34 18.55
C LEU A 360 -9.95 -1.42 17.35
N ARG A 361 -9.59 -0.13 17.43
CA ARG A 361 -9.72 0.79 16.29
C ARG A 361 -8.84 0.38 15.11
N LEU A 362 -7.61 -0.05 15.39
CA LEU A 362 -6.68 -0.51 14.36
C LEU A 362 -7.16 -1.81 13.71
N ARG A 363 -7.66 -2.76 14.52
CA ARG A 363 -8.26 -4.01 14.00
C ARG A 363 -9.44 -3.74 13.08
N ARG A 364 -10.35 -2.81 13.45
CA ARG A 364 -11.46 -2.41 12.59
C ARG A 364 -10.96 -1.80 11.26
N LYS A 365 -9.89 -1.01 11.30
CA LYS A 365 -9.28 -0.49 10.06
C LYS A 365 -8.72 -1.60 9.18
N ALA A 366 -8.06 -2.61 9.78
CA ALA A 366 -7.53 -3.75 9.03
C ALA A 366 -8.65 -4.58 8.40
N VAL A 367 -9.71 -4.90 9.14
CA VAL A 367 -10.89 -5.61 8.61
C VAL A 367 -11.53 -4.84 7.44
N ASN A 368 -11.44 -3.50 7.44
CA ASN A 368 -11.89 -2.65 6.33
C ASN A 368 -10.81 -2.44 5.24
N GLY A 369 -9.84 -3.34 5.14
CA GLY A 369 -8.88 -3.42 4.03
C GLY A 369 -7.60 -2.60 4.20
N ARG A 370 -7.39 -1.88 5.31
CA ARG A 370 -6.16 -1.12 5.56
C ARG A 370 -5.02 -2.00 6.04
N ILE A 371 -3.82 -1.70 5.60
CA ILE A 371 -2.61 -2.28 6.17
C ILE A 371 -2.22 -1.45 7.39
N VAL A 372 -2.13 -2.10 8.56
CA VAL A 372 -1.80 -1.46 9.82
C VAL A 372 -0.42 -1.91 10.27
N ILE A 373 0.50 -0.95 10.47
CA ILE A 373 1.85 -1.21 10.95
C ILE A 373 2.01 -0.60 12.34
N CYS A 374 2.28 -1.46 13.33
CA CYS A 374 2.36 -1.09 14.74
C CYS A 374 3.81 -1.04 15.24
N ASP A 375 4.21 0.10 15.82
CA ASP A 375 5.40 0.18 16.66
C ASP A 375 5.04 -0.26 18.07
N ARG A 376 5.55 -1.42 18.50
CA ARG A 376 5.19 -2.16 19.70
C ARG A 376 3.76 -2.74 19.63
N TYR A 377 3.55 -3.80 20.38
CA TYR A 377 2.22 -4.38 20.51
C TYR A 377 2.01 -4.93 21.94
N PRO A 378 0.90 -4.61 22.59
CA PRO A 378 0.66 -5.05 23.96
C PRO A 378 0.32 -6.55 24.01
N SER A 379 0.86 -7.24 25.02
CA SER A 379 0.64 -8.66 25.28
C SER A 379 -0.14 -8.87 26.57
N ALA A 380 -0.90 -9.96 26.64
CA ALA A 380 -1.55 -10.40 27.87
C ALA A 380 -0.57 -11.11 28.85
N ILE A 381 0.67 -11.40 28.41
CA ILE A 381 1.67 -12.07 29.23
C ILE A 381 2.22 -11.08 30.26
N VAL A 382 1.91 -11.31 31.53
CA VAL A 382 2.35 -10.43 32.63
C VAL A 382 3.87 -10.42 32.76
N GLY A 383 4.45 -9.22 32.76
CA GLY A 383 5.91 -9.03 32.88
C GLY A 383 6.65 -8.96 31.54
N ALA A 384 6.00 -9.30 30.41
CA ALA A 384 6.55 -9.05 29.08
C ALA A 384 6.61 -7.54 28.75
N MET A 385 7.36 -7.20 27.72
CA MET A 385 7.39 -5.82 27.22
C MET A 385 5.99 -5.36 26.81
N ASP A 386 5.66 -4.12 27.20
CA ASP A 386 4.35 -3.51 26.87
C ASP A 386 3.10 -4.28 27.37
N SER A 387 3.26 -5.16 28.36
CA SER A 387 2.21 -5.96 28.99
C SER A 387 1.64 -5.30 30.26
N ALA A 388 0.73 -6.03 30.92
CA ALA A 388 0.20 -5.69 32.23
C ALA A 388 1.34 -5.53 33.26
N ARG A 389 1.24 -4.50 34.10
CA ARG A 389 2.29 -4.10 35.05
C ARG A 389 1.93 -4.42 36.49
N LEU A 390 0.64 -4.52 36.79
CA LEU A 390 0.17 -4.73 38.13
C LEU A 390 0.20 -6.23 38.47
N LYS A 391 0.91 -6.57 39.55
CA LYS A 391 0.85 -7.90 40.15
C LYS A 391 -0.21 -7.92 41.24
N THR A 392 -0.88 -9.03 41.42
CA THR A 392 -1.81 -9.20 42.54
C THR A 392 -1.05 -9.04 43.86
N PRO A 393 -1.47 -8.12 44.75
CA PRO A 393 -0.75 -7.86 45.98
C PRO A 393 -0.78 -9.10 46.90
N VAL A 394 0.40 -9.53 47.34
CA VAL A 394 0.58 -10.67 48.28
C VAL A 394 0.54 -10.17 49.71
N GLU A 395 0.93 -8.91 49.97
CA GLU A 395 1.05 -8.36 51.32
C GLU A 395 -0.28 -7.81 51.88
N ARG A 396 -0.46 -7.86 53.23
CA ARG A 396 -1.60 -7.28 53.95
C ARG A 396 -1.48 -5.74 53.99
N GLY A 397 -2.51 -5.00 53.57
CA GLY A 397 -2.55 -3.56 53.62
C GLY A 397 -3.94 -2.96 53.37
N ARG A 398 -4.17 -1.73 53.83
CA ARG A 398 -5.49 -1.01 53.80
C ARG A 398 -6.15 -0.98 52.40
N TRP A 399 -5.37 -0.99 51.34
CA TRP A 399 -5.85 -0.87 49.95
C TRP A 399 -5.78 -2.17 49.16
N ARG A 400 -5.54 -3.33 49.82
CA ARG A 400 -5.33 -4.62 49.14
C ARG A 400 -6.47 -5.01 48.20
N GLY A 401 -7.72 -4.87 48.67
CA GLY A 401 -8.89 -5.19 47.83
C GLY A 401 -8.99 -4.38 46.59
N LEU A 402 -8.80 -3.05 46.69
CA LEU A 402 -8.87 -2.13 45.58
C LEU A 402 -7.68 -2.33 44.59
N LEU A 403 -6.48 -2.52 45.11
CA LEU A 403 -5.30 -2.77 44.26
C LEU A 403 -5.42 -4.11 43.53
N GLY A 404 -5.97 -5.15 44.22
CA GLY A 404 -6.27 -6.43 43.60
C GLY A 404 -7.34 -6.33 42.51
N TYR A 405 -8.37 -5.51 42.72
CA TYR A 405 -9.40 -5.22 41.74
C TYR A 405 -8.82 -4.52 40.52
N LEU A 406 -7.98 -3.48 40.71
CA LEU A 406 -7.31 -2.76 39.63
C LEU A 406 -6.35 -3.68 38.83
N ALA A 407 -5.61 -4.57 39.50
CA ALA A 407 -4.73 -5.52 38.82
C ALA A 407 -5.52 -6.51 37.95
N LYS A 408 -6.64 -7.05 38.48
CA LYS A 408 -7.55 -7.89 37.69
C LYS A 408 -8.13 -7.14 36.50
N GLY A 409 -8.57 -5.88 36.70
CA GLY A 409 -9.10 -5.03 35.66
C GLY A 409 -8.06 -4.76 34.56
N GLU A 410 -6.82 -4.42 34.92
CA GLU A 410 -5.73 -4.24 33.95
C GLU A 410 -5.52 -5.51 33.12
N ASN A 411 -5.37 -6.65 33.77
CA ASN A 411 -5.16 -7.94 33.11
C ASN A 411 -6.32 -8.31 32.17
N GLN A 412 -7.56 -8.05 32.59
CA GLN A 412 -8.73 -8.29 31.75
C GLN A 412 -8.75 -7.42 30.50
N LEU A 413 -8.35 -6.14 30.62
CA LEU A 413 -8.24 -5.23 29.47
C LEU A 413 -7.20 -5.73 28.46
N TYR A 414 -6.03 -6.20 28.94
CA TYR A 414 -5.01 -6.76 28.04
C TYR A 414 -5.44 -8.05 27.34
N ARG A 415 -6.18 -8.94 28.03
CA ARG A 415 -6.74 -10.17 27.43
C ARG A 415 -7.77 -9.87 26.33
N GLN A 416 -8.40 -8.70 26.35
CA GLN A 416 -9.36 -8.27 25.33
C GLN A 416 -8.70 -7.60 24.10
N ILE A 417 -7.39 -7.44 24.11
CA ILE A 417 -6.67 -6.91 22.95
C ILE A 417 -6.52 -8.04 21.92
N PRO A 418 -7.04 -7.89 20.70
CA PRO A 418 -6.89 -8.91 19.68
C PRO A 418 -5.41 -9.04 19.29
N PRO A 419 -4.90 -10.25 19.00
CA PRO A 419 -3.54 -10.44 18.54
C PRO A 419 -3.33 -9.78 17.17
N PRO A 420 -2.09 -9.42 16.80
CA PRO A 420 -1.77 -9.01 15.44
C PRO A 420 -1.83 -10.21 14.49
N ASP A 421 -1.89 -9.97 13.20
CA ASP A 421 -1.87 -11.03 12.18
C ASP A 421 -0.43 -11.54 11.94
N ALA A 422 0.56 -10.63 12.01
CA ALA A 422 1.97 -10.96 11.93
C ALA A 422 2.81 -10.12 12.91
N VAL A 423 3.90 -10.71 13.37
CA VAL A 423 4.86 -10.09 14.30
C VAL A 423 6.26 -10.16 13.69
N ILE A 424 6.93 -9.02 13.61
CA ILE A 424 8.33 -8.94 13.27
C ILE A 424 9.10 -8.65 14.56
N GLN A 425 9.78 -9.67 15.06
CA GLN A 425 10.57 -9.58 16.28
C GLN A 425 12.00 -9.15 15.94
N LEU A 426 12.36 -7.95 16.33
CA LEU A 426 13.70 -7.42 16.08
C LEU A 426 14.66 -7.86 17.16
N THR A 427 15.80 -8.39 16.73
CA THR A 427 16.91 -8.80 17.59
C THR A 427 18.16 -8.02 17.21
N VAL A 428 19.02 -7.76 18.21
CA VAL A 428 20.34 -7.13 18.05
C VAL A 428 21.19 -7.50 19.28
N PRO A 429 22.52 -7.68 19.15
CA PRO A 429 23.40 -7.85 20.30
C PRO A 429 23.28 -6.68 21.29
N VAL A 430 23.41 -6.98 22.57
CA VAL A 430 23.20 -5.99 23.65
C VAL A 430 24.19 -4.83 23.53
N GLU A 431 25.45 -5.12 23.18
CA GLU A 431 26.51 -4.14 22.98
C GLU A 431 26.16 -3.12 21.91
N VAL A 432 25.64 -3.61 20.78
CA VAL A 432 25.18 -2.77 19.66
C VAL A 432 23.98 -1.93 20.06
N ALA A 433 23.07 -2.49 20.87
CA ALA A 433 21.91 -1.75 21.38
C ALA A 433 22.35 -0.60 22.31
N VAL A 434 23.33 -0.84 23.19
CA VAL A 434 23.90 0.19 24.08
C VAL A 434 24.58 1.30 23.27
N GLN A 435 25.38 0.92 22.27
CA GLN A 435 26.01 1.89 21.36
C GLN A 435 24.98 2.75 20.64
N ARG A 436 24.00 2.14 19.98
CA ARG A 436 22.91 2.84 19.28
C ARG A 436 22.09 3.74 20.20
N ASN A 437 21.94 3.36 21.47
CA ASN A 437 21.24 4.19 22.44
C ASN A 437 22.04 5.46 22.78
N GLN A 438 23.39 5.40 22.79
CA GLN A 438 24.24 6.57 23.01
C GLN A 438 24.16 7.60 21.88
N GLU A 439 23.85 7.18 20.66
CA GLU A 439 23.70 8.04 19.48
C GLU A 439 22.34 8.75 19.42
N ARG A 440 21.38 8.35 20.27
CA ARG A 440 20.03 8.93 20.29
C ARG A 440 19.99 10.31 20.95
N ARG A 441 19.06 11.17 20.51
CA ARG A 441 18.77 12.45 21.16
C ARG A 441 18.24 12.29 22.59
N GLN A 442 17.38 11.29 22.81
CA GLN A 442 16.89 10.91 24.14
C GLN A 442 17.53 9.56 24.48
N LYS A 443 18.47 9.58 25.40
CA LYS A 443 19.21 8.40 25.86
C LYS A 443 18.50 7.79 27.06
N ASP A 444 18.37 6.47 27.03
CA ASP A 444 18.03 5.71 28.22
C ASP A 444 19.32 5.35 28.98
N ALA A 445 19.23 5.08 30.28
CA ALA A 445 20.39 4.59 31.03
C ALA A 445 20.87 3.25 30.44
N ALA A 446 22.16 3.08 30.26
CA ALA A 446 22.74 1.86 29.67
C ALA A 446 22.28 0.59 30.42
N ALA A 447 22.29 0.64 31.76
CA ALA A 447 21.77 -0.47 32.60
C ALA A 447 20.31 -0.81 32.32
N PHE A 448 19.48 0.18 31.99
CA PHE A 448 18.08 -0.06 31.59
C PHE A 448 17.98 -0.78 30.25
N VAL A 449 18.81 -0.39 29.27
CA VAL A 449 18.87 -1.05 27.95
C VAL A 449 19.31 -2.50 28.12
N VAL A 450 20.39 -2.75 28.86
CA VAL A 450 20.90 -4.09 29.17
C VAL A 450 19.79 -4.93 29.83
N HIS A 451 19.16 -4.42 30.89
CA HIS A 451 18.07 -5.13 31.58
C HIS A 451 16.90 -5.48 30.64
N ARG A 452 16.55 -4.58 29.73
CA ARG A 452 15.47 -4.80 28.75
C ARG A 452 15.81 -5.89 27.73
N HIS A 453 17.08 -6.06 27.39
CA HIS A 453 17.53 -7.09 26.47
C HIS A 453 17.74 -8.47 27.14
N THR A 454 18.13 -8.51 28.40
CA THR A 454 18.52 -9.76 29.09
C THR A 454 17.45 -10.31 30.02
N ALA A 455 16.66 -9.47 30.68
CA ALA A 455 15.76 -9.87 31.75
C ALA A 455 14.26 -9.66 31.43
N VAL A 456 13.93 -8.93 30.38
CA VAL A 456 12.52 -8.66 30.04
C VAL A 456 12.09 -9.47 28.83
N MET A 457 11.10 -10.34 29.02
CA MET A 457 10.54 -11.17 27.95
C MET A 457 9.97 -10.33 26.81
N VAL A 458 10.30 -10.70 25.57
CA VAL A 458 9.62 -10.16 24.39
C VAL A 458 8.19 -10.75 24.34
N PRO A 459 7.16 -9.94 24.01
CA PRO A 459 5.80 -10.45 23.95
C PRO A 459 5.64 -11.49 22.85
N THR A 460 5.00 -12.60 23.16
CA THR A 460 4.63 -13.66 22.22
C THR A 460 3.13 -13.65 21.95
N PHE A 461 2.75 -14.07 20.74
CA PHE A 461 1.36 -14.10 20.28
C PHE A 461 1.11 -15.45 19.59
N PRO A 462 0.55 -16.44 20.28
CA PRO A 462 0.45 -17.83 19.77
C PRO A 462 -0.30 -17.97 18.44
N THR A 463 -1.23 -17.04 18.16
CA THR A 463 -2.04 -17.06 16.93
C THR A 463 -1.46 -16.18 15.79
N ALA A 464 -0.37 -15.47 16.05
CA ALA A 464 0.26 -14.61 15.06
C ALA A 464 1.48 -15.31 14.43
N ARG A 465 1.66 -15.15 13.12
CA ARG A 465 2.90 -15.53 12.45
C ARG A 465 4.03 -14.66 12.98
N THR A 466 4.97 -15.23 13.72
CA THR A 466 6.14 -14.50 14.25
C THR A 466 7.37 -14.82 13.40
N VAL A 467 8.07 -13.77 12.95
CA VAL A 467 9.32 -13.86 12.20
C VAL A 467 10.37 -13.04 12.92
N GLU A 468 11.52 -13.66 13.20
CA GLU A 468 12.66 -12.95 13.76
C GLU A 468 13.46 -12.24 12.67
N LEU A 469 13.83 -11.00 12.94
CA LEU A 469 14.65 -10.17 12.06
C LEU A 469 15.86 -9.64 12.81
N ASN A 470 17.03 -10.13 12.42
CA ASN A 470 18.28 -9.59 12.94
C ASN A 470 18.53 -8.19 12.36
N SER A 471 18.52 -7.19 13.24
CA SER A 471 18.76 -5.79 12.84
C SER A 471 20.24 -5.39 12.97
N ASN A 472 21.16 -6.32 13.26
CA ASN A 472 22.60 -6.11 13.28
C ASN A 472 23.24 -6.30 11.89
N GLN A 473 22.59 -5.82 10.86
CA GLN A 473 23.04 -5.84 9.47
C GLN A 473 22.86 -4.45 8.86
N PRO A 474 23.41 -4.15 7.67
CA PRO A 474 23.24 -2.87 7.01
C PRO A 474 21.76 -2.46 6.93
N ARG A 475 21.51 -1.16 7.13
CA ARG A 475 20.12 -0.62 7.19
C ARG A 475 19.29 -0.99 5.97
N SER A 476 19.87 -0.91 4.76
CA SER A 476 19.21 -1.28 3.52
C SER A 476 18.76 -2.74 3.52
N GLN A 477 19.63 -3.64 3.93
CA GLN A 477 19.34 -5.07 4.00
C GLN A 477 18.26 -5.37 5.04
N THR A 478 18.30 -4.74 6.22
CA THR A 478 17.26 -4.87 7.25
C THR A 478 15.88 -4.38 6.74
N ILE A 479 15.87 -3.26 6.00
CA ILE A 479 14.65 -2.72 5.39
C ILE A 479 14.09 -3.68 4.33
N ASN A 480 14.94 -4.22 3.47
CA ASN A 480 14.54 -5.16 2.41
C ASN A 480 13.98 -6.46 2.99
N SER A 481 14.63 -7.03 4.00
CA SER A 481 14.10 -8.20 4.71
C SER A 481 12.74 -7.90 5.39
N ALA A 482 12.60 -6.72 5.99
CA ALA A 482 11.31 -6.31 6.57
C ALA A 482 10.21 -6.16 5.51
N ARG A 483 10.53 -5.61 4.31
CA ARG A 483 9.59 -5.51 3.18
C ARG A 483 9.11 -6.89 2.74
N GLN A 484 10.03 -7.85 2.64
CA GLN A 484 9.72 -9.22 2.24
C GLN A 484 8.82 -9.92 3.26
N ILE A 485 9.16 -9.84 4.56
CA ILE A 485 8.32 -10.41 5.62
C ILE A 485 6.90 -9.80 5.63
N ILE A 486 6.81 -8.49 5.44
CA ILE A 486 5.52 -7.79 5.35
C ILE A 486 4.75 -8.25 4.12
N TRP A 487 5.41 -8.33 2.95
CA TRP A 487 4.77 -8.76 1.72
C TRP A 487 4.22 -10.18 1.84
N ASP A 488 4.97 -11.09 2.44
CA ASP A 488 4.52 -12.46 2.70
C ASP A 488 3.34 -12.57 3.67
N ALA A 489 3.19 -11.58 4.56
CA ALA A 489 2.10 -11.54 5.54
C ALA A 489 0.79 -10.93 4.98
N LEU A 490 0.84 -10.21 3.85
CA LEU A 490 -0.31 -9.68 3.13
C LEU A 490 -1.00 -10.74 2.28
#